data_aaab896bbbd95bf260e0ef8b476da1b6
#
_entry.id   aaab896bbbd95bf260e0ef8b476da1b6
#
_cell.length_a   1.000
_cell.length_b   1.000
_cell.length_c   1.000
_cell.angle_alpha   90.00
_cell.angle_beta   90.00
_cell.angle_gamma   90.00
#
_symmetry.space_group_name_H-M   'P 1'
#
loop_
_entity.id
_entity.type
_entity.pdbx_description
1 polymer ?
#
loop_
_entity_poly.entity_id
_entity_poly.type
_entity_poly.pdbx_seq_one_letter_code
_entity_poly.pdbx_strand_id
1 'polypeptide(L)'
;MPDPHLGQRLRAVRHARGQTLAEVATLAGLSRSFLSMLENGKTNVSAAKLQRLVQVYDLTLDDVLPSETSRSLAQIVRAGEGAKLQGFGSGVEARLLVRDMHRRVQPVRLTLAPGASHRNDRGHAGEEFLMVLRGAILFDLDDAPSERLEEGDSVFYPSALSHAYQNPGEVEAVLLTISVPNTWSHF
;
A
#
# COMPACT_ATOMS: atom_id res chain seq x y z
N MET A 1 -11.40 -28.60 -0.10
CA MET A 1 -12.61 -27.90 -0.61
C MET A 1 -12.16 -26.70 -1.41
N PRO A 2 -12.89 -26.26 -2.47
CA PRO A 2 -12.58 -25.00 -3.16
C PRO A 2 -12.70 -23.82 -2.19
N ASP A 3 -11.76 -22.87 -2.28
CA ASP A 3 -11.82 -21.64 -1.48
C ASP A 3 -12.70 -20.60 -2.21
N PRO A 4 -13.93 -20.33 -1.74
CA PRO A 4 -14.81 -19.36 -2.40
C PRO A 4 -14.27 -17.94 -2.29
N HIS A 5 -13.45 -17.65 -1.29
CA HIS A 5 -12.87 -16.32 -1.11
C HIS A 5 -11.74 -16.04 -2.13
N LEU A 6 -10.98 -17.07 -2.53
CA LEU A 6 -9.99 -16.93 -3.61
C LEU A 6 -10.68 -16.56 -4.93
N GLY A 7 -11.73 -17.26 -5.30
CA GLY A 7 -12.48 -16.99 -6.52
C GLY A 7 -13.05 -15.57 -6.56
N GLN A 8 -13.65 -15.12 -5.44
CA GLN A 8 -14.21 -13.78 -5.31
C GLN A 8 -13.11 -12.69 -5.44
N ARG A 9 -11.94 -12.91 -4.84
CA ARG A 9 -10.79 -11.98 -4.96
C ARG A 9 -10.32 -11.86 -6.41
N LEU A 10 -10.08 -12.98 -7.08
CA LEU A 10 -9.67 -13.00 -8.49
C LEU A 10 -10.69 -12.28 -9.38
N ARG A 11 -11.98 -12.51 -9.16
CA ARG A 11 -13.06 -11.81 -9.86
C ARG A 11 -13.05 -10.30 -9.62
N ALA A 12 -12.86 -9.88 -8.37
CA ALA A 12 -12.77 -8.46 -8.03
C ALA A 12 -11.61 -7.77 -8.72
N VAL A 13 -10.43 -8.39 -8.73
CA VAL A 13 -9.23 -7.89 -9.44
C VAL A 13 -9.51 -7.76 -10.94
N ARG A 14 -10.06 -8.80 -11.57
CA ARG A 14 -10.40 -8.75 -13.00
C ARG A 14 -11.35 -7.60 -13.34
N HIS A 15 -12.42 -7.42 -12.55
CA HIS A 15 -13.36 -6.31 -12.75
C HIS A 15 -12.73 -4.94 -12.54
N ALA A 16 -11.90 -4.78 -11.52
CA ALA A 16 -11.20 -3.54 -11.25
C ALA A 16 -10.27 -3.11 -12.41
N ARG A 17 -9.78 -4.10 -13.19
CA ARG A 17 -8.95 -3.87 -14.38
C ARG A 17 -9.76 -3.81 -15.69
N GLY A 18 -11.09 -3.85 -15.63
CA GLY A 18 -11.97 -3.82 -16.81
C GLY A 18 -11.79 -5.02 -17.75
N GLN A 19 -11.18 -6.12 -17.30
CA GLN A 19 -10.87 -7.26 -18.14
C GLN A 19 -12.04 -8.26 -18.21
N THR A 20 -12.22 -8.88 -19.38
CA THR A 20 -13.19 -9.95 -19.57
C THR A 20 -12.61 -11.31 -19.14
N LEU A 21 -13.49 -12.29 -18.87
CA LEU A 21 -13.07 -13.67 -18.60
C LEU A 21 -12.28 -14.28 -19.79
N ALA A 22 -12.61 -13.90 -21.03
CA ALA A 22 -11.94 -14.44 -22.21
C ALA A 22 -10.50 -13.93 -22.32
N GLU A 23 -10.28 -12.64 -22.12
CA GLU A 23 -8.95 -12.01 -22.15
C GLU A 23 -8.02 -12.62 -21.11
N VAL A 24 -8.48 -12.67 -19.85
CA VAL A 24 -7.66 -13.22 -18.76
C VAL A 24 -7.39 -14.72 -18.96
N ALA A 25 -8.38 -15.49 -19.40
CA ALA A 25 -8.20 -16.91 -19.67
C ALA A 25 -7.13 -17.13 -20.77
N THR A 26 -7.15 -16.33 -21.83
CA THR A 26 -6.16 -16.38 -22.91
C THR A 26 -4.76 -16.06 -22.40
N LEU A 27 -4.61 -14.95 -21.67
CA LEU A 27 -3.32 -14.51 -21.11
C LEU A 27 -2.73 -15.52 -20.12
N ALA A 28 -3.57 -16.13 -19.29
CA ALA A 28 -3.14 -17.13 -18.30
C ALA A 28 -2.97 -18.54 -18.86
N GLY A 29 -3.31 -18.78 -20.14
CA GLY A 29 -3.31 -20.12 -20.74
C GLY A 29 -4.31 -21.07 -20.08
N LEU A 30 -5.52 -20.57 -19.79
CA LEU A 30 -6.63 -21.29 -19.15
C LEU A 30 -7.86 -21.28 -20.07
N SER A 31 -8.80 -22.22 -19.86
CA SER A 31 -10.09 -22.10 -20.53
C SER A 31 -10.99 -21.08 -19.80
N ARG A 32 -11.84 -20.38 -20.57
CA ARG A 32 -12.85 -19.45 -20.04
C ARG A 32 -13.77 -20.12 -19.03
N SER A 33 -14.18 -21.37 -19.31
CA SER A 33 -15.04 -22.15 -18.41
C SER A 33 -14.35 -22.46 -17.08
N PHE A 34 -13.07 -22.84 -17.11
CA PHE A 34 -12.27 -23.07 -15.91
C PHE A 34 -12.16 -21.80 -15.06
N LEU A 35 -11.81 -20.67 -15.67
CA LEU A 35 -11.68 -19.40 -14.95
C LEU A 35 -13.03 -18.97 -14.34
N SER A 36 -14.15 -19.15 -15.08
CA SER A 36 -15.49 -18.89 -14.56
C SER A 36 -15.84 -19.79 -13.36
N MET A 37 -15.52 -21.08 -13.43
CA MET A 37 -15.74 -21.98 -12.29
C MET A 37 -14.86 -21.60 -11.08
N LEU A 38 -13.63 -21.20 -11.31
CA LEU A 38 -12.72 -20.79 -10.27
C LEU A 38 -13.23 -19.52 -9.56
N GLU A 39 -13.60 -18.49 -10.32
CA GLU A 39 -14.14 -17.24 -9.76
C GLU A 39 -15.46 -17.43 -8.98
N ASN A 40 -16.23 -18.45 -9.32
CA ASN A 40 -17.45 -18.81 -8.60
C ASN A 40 -17.21 -19.83 -7.46
N GLY A 41 -15.96 -20.16 -7.13
CA GLY A 41 -15.63 -21.10 -6.06
C GLY A 41 -16.07 -22.54 -6.32
N LYS A 42 -16.28 -22.92 -7.59
CA LYS A 42 -16.78 -24.25 -8.00
C LYS A 42 -15.66 -25.23 -8.38
N THR A 43 -14.41 -24.78 -8.41
CA THR A 43 -13.25 -25.63 -8.72
C THR A 43 -12.02 -25.18 -7.95
N ASN A 44 -11.07 -26.09 -7.76
CA ASN A 44 -9.75 -25.80 -7.21
C ASN A 44 -8.80 -25.38 -8.34
N VAL A 45 -7.75 -24.67 -7.96
CA VAL A 45 -6.65 -24.27 -8.84
C VAL A 45 -5.33 -24.84 -8.32
N SER A 46 -4.48 -25.35 -9.20
CA SER A 46 -3.11 -25.73 -8.82
C SER A 46 -2.25 -24.49 -8.64
N ALA A 47 -1.21 -24.59 -7.79
CA ALA A 47 -0.26 -23.49 -7.55
C ALA A 47 0.31 -22.93 -8.86
N ALA A 48 0.68 -23.79 -9.82
CA ALA A 48 1.22 -23.37 -11.10
C ALA A 48 0.21 -22.58 -11.96
N LYS A 49 -1.08 -22.93 -11.92
CA LYS A 49 -2.12 -22.16 -12.62
C LYS A 49 -2.42 -20.84 -11.91
N LEU A 50 -2.44 -20.86 -10.58
CA LEU A 50 -2.64 -19.65 -9.79
C LEU A 50 -1.49 -18.68 -9.99
N GLN A 51 -0.23 -19.16 -10.02
CA GLN A 51 0.95 -18.34 -10.31
C GLN A 51 0.82 -17.59 -11.65
N ARG A 52 0.36 -18.27 -12.70
CA ARG A 52 0.13 -17.62 -14.00
C ARG A 52 -0.99 -16.60 -13.96
N LEU A 53 -2.08 -16.87 -13.22
CA LEU A 53 -3.19 -15.93 -13.06
C LEU A 53 -2.75 -14.65 -12.34
N VAL A 54 -2.01 -14.77 -11.24
CA VAL A 54 -1.56 -13.59 -10.48
C VAL A 54 -0.58 -12.76 -11.29
N GLN A 55 0.29 -13.39 -12.11
CA GLN A 55 1.18 -12.69 -13.05
C GLN A 55 0.42 -11.86 -14.10
N VAL A 56 -0.71 -12.37 -14.63
CA VAL A 56 -1.58 -11.60 -15.56
C VAL A 56 -2.13 -10.35 -14.89
N TYR A 57 -2.26 -10.39 -13.58
CA TYR A 57 -2.75 -9.28 -12.76
C TYR A 57 -1.63 -8.46 -12.10
N ASP A 58 -0.35 -8.64 -12.47
CA ASP A 58 0.79 -8.04 -11.78
C ASP A 58 0.66 -8.14 -10.25
N LEU A 59 0.26 -9.31 -9.76
CA LEU A 59 0.10 -9.66 -8.36
C LEU A 59 1.03 -10.81 -7.97
N THR A 60 1.20 -10.99 -6.68
CA THR A 60 1.86 -12.15 -6.09
C THR A 60 0.84 -13.18 -5.58
N LEU A 61 1.28 -14.39 -5.25
CA LEU A 61 0.41 -15.39 -4.62
C LEU A 61 -0.13 -14.90 -3.26
N ASP A 62 0.66 -14.14 -2.52
CA ASP A 62 0.28 -13.60 -1.20
C ASP A 62 -0.84 -12.57 -1.31
N ASP A 63 -0.98 -11.87 -2.44
CA ASP A 63 -2.07 -10.92 -2.69
C ASP A 63 -3.43 -11.61 -2.82
N VAL A 64 -3.45 -12.86 -3.23
CA VAL A 64 -4.69 -13.60 -3.51
C VAL A 64 -4.95 -14.76 -2.57
N LEU A 65 -3.91 -15.30 -1.92
CA LEU A 65 -4.07 -16.34 -0.92
C LEU A 65 -4.43 -15.72 0.45
N PRO A 66 -5.25 -16.40 1.27
CA PRO A 66 -5.50 -15.93 2.62
C PRO A 66 -4.20 -16.06 3.43
N SER A 67 -3.57 -14.96 3.80
CA SER A 67 -2.66 -14.96 4.93
C SER A 67 -3.47 -15.28 6.20
N GLU A 68 -2.89 -15.92 7.20
CA GLU A 68 -3.59 -16.17 8.48
C GLU A 68 -4.07 -14.85 9.11
N THR A 69 -3.40 -13.73 8.82
CA THR A 69 -3.81 -12.37 9.21
C THR A 69 -5.03 -11.86 8.43
N SER A 70 -5.35 -12.39 7.23
CA SER A 70 -6.50 -11.99 6.41
C SER A 70 -7.83 -12.54 6.92
N ARG A 71 -7.85 -13.47 7.87
CA ARG A 71 -9.08 -14.03 8.47
C ARG A 71 -9.69 -13.14 9.54
N SER A 72 -8.97 -12.14 10.03
CA SER A 72 -9.51 -11.18 10.98
C SER A 72 -10.28 -10.07 10.27
N LEU A 73 -11.49 -9.79 10.72
CA LEU A 73 -12.31 -8.66 10.25
C LEU A 73 -11.62 -7.31 10.53
N ALA A 74 -10.71 -7.27 11.50
CA ALA A 74 -9.92 -6.11 11.86
C ALA A 74 -8.47 -6.50 12.10
N GLN A 75 -7.54 -5.68 11.60
CA GLN A 75 -6.12 -5.79 11.93
C GLN A 75 -5.79 -4.79 13.04
N ILE A 76 -5.26 -5.28 14.13
CA ILE A 76 -4.83 -4.43 15.25
C ILE A 76 -3.31 -4.44 15.29
N VAL A 77 -2.71 -3.25 15.15
CA VAL A 77 -1.29 -2.99 15.41
C VAL A 77 -1.22 -2.17 16.69
N ARG A 78 -0.57 -2.71 17.72
CA ARG A 78 -0.44 -2.01 19.00
C ARG A 78 0.63 -0.93 18.92
N ALA A 79 0.55 0.05 19.82
CA ALA A 79 1.58 1.09 19.91
C ALA A 79 2.98 0.47 20.05
N GLY A 80 3.92 0.96 19.24
CA GLY A 80 5.28 0.39 19.19
C GLY A 80 5.45 -0.88 18.35
N GLU A 81 4.36 -1.59 18.01
CA GLU A 81 4.35 -2.66 17.02
C GLU A 81 4.30 -2.05 15.61
N GLY A 82 4.40 -2.82 14.64
CA GLY A 82 4.40 -2.39 13.24
C GLY A 82 5.79 -2.56 12.62
N ALA A 83 5.79 -3.06 11.39
CA ALA A 83 7.03 -3.30 10.67
C ALA A 83 7.77 -1.97 10.46
N LYS A 84 9.07 -1.95 10.76
CA LYS A 84 9.93 -0.82 10.39
C LYS A 84 10.16 -0.86 8.89
N LEU A 85 9.92 0.28 8.25
CA LEU A 85 10.24 0.48 6.84
C LEU A 85 11.67 1.02 6.72
N GLN A 86 12.36 0.63 5.67
CA GLN A 86 13.70 1.08 5.33
C GLN A 86 13.63 2.19 4.26
N GLY A 87 14.77 2.83 3.98
CA GLY A 87 14.86 3.82 2.89
C GLY A 87 14.51 5.25 3.28
N PHE A 88 14.24 5.53 4.55
CA PHE A 88 14.05 6.88 5.08
C PHE A 88 15.39 7.50 5.49
N GLY A 89 15.44 8.81 5.51
CA GLY A 89 16.65 9.58 5.90
C GLY A 89 17.11 9.30 7.34
N SER A 90 18.34 9.71 7.65
CA SER A 90 18.87 9.61 9.00
C SER A 90 17.99 10.39 9.98
N GLY A 91 17.72 9.79 11.15
CA GLY A 91 16.83 10.37 12.16
C GLY A 91 15.35 10.27 11.86
N VAL A 92 14.95 9.55 10.79
CA VAL A 92 13.56 9.25 10.48
C VAL A 92 13.26 7.78 10.74
N GLU A 93 12.30 7.51 11.62
CA GLU A 93 11.76 6.16 11.83
C GLU A 93 10.37 6.06 11.19
N ALA A 94 10.18 5.10 10.28
CA ALA A 94 8.92 4.80 9.63
C ALA A 94 8.38 3.45 10.11
N ARG A 95 7.11 3.42 10.54
CA ARG A 95 6.41 2.19 10.96
C ARG A 95 5.09 2.04 10.25
N LEU A 96 4.91 0.89 9.62
CA LEU A 96 3.67 0.50 8.99
C LEU A 96 2.61 0.20 10.07
N LEU A 97 1.43 0.81 9.96
CA LEU A 97 0.33 0.64 10.91
C LEU A 97 -0.69 -0.43 10.49
N VAL A 98 -0.35 -1.24 9.50
CA VAL A 98 -1.08 -2.45 9.11
C VAL A 98 -0.12 -3.63 9.09
N ARG A 99 -0.65 -4.85 9.24
CA ARG A 99 0.17 -6.08 9.21
C ARG A 99 0.37 -6.62 7.79
N ASP A 100 -0.50 -6.23 6.88
CA ASP A 100 -0.52 -6.69 5.49
C ASP A 100 -0.03 -5.56 4.58
N MET A 101 1.16 -5.72 4.04
CA MET A 101 1.80 -4.74 3.15
C MET A 101 1.13 -4.64 1.77
N HIS A 102 0.24 -5.56 1.44
CA HIS A 102 -0.45 -5.57 0.14
C HIS A 102 -1.82 -4.88 0.17
N ARG A 103 -2.15 -4.19 1.26
CA ARG A 103 -3.38 -3.38 1.32
C ARG A 103 -3.26 -2.14 0.45
N ARG A 104 -4.35 -1.78 -0.23
CA ARG A 104 -4.41 -0.57 -1.06
C ARG A 104 -4.14 0.71 -0.27
N VAL A 105 -4.52 0.72 0.98
CA VAL A 105 -4.32 1.83 1.91
C VAL A 105 -3.24 1.44 2.89
N GLN A 106 -2.16 2.21 2.93
CA GLN A 106 -1.03 1.98 3.83
C GLN A 106 -0.80 3.18 4.72
N PRO A 107 -1.35 3.16 5.94
CA PRO A 107 -1.00 4.14 6.95
C PRO A 107 0.38 3.85 7.52
N VAL A 108 1.24 4.86 7.53
CA VAL A 108 2.59 4.83 8.08
C VAL A 108 2.72 5.92 9.12
N ARG A 109 3.25 5.58 10.28
CA ARG A 109 3.68 6.54 11.28
C ARG A 109 5.15 6.86 11.04
N LEU A 110 5.42 8.14 10.84
CA LEU A 110 6.77 8.67 10.75
C LEU A 110 7.13 9.41 12.04
N THR A 111 8.34 9.22 12.49
CA THR A 111 8.90 9.92 13.65
C THR A 111 10.20 10.55 13.19
N LEU A 112 10.27 11.88 13.23
CA LEU A 112 11.41 12.67 12.81
C LEU A 112 12.11 13.27 14.02
N ALA A 113 13.37 12.90 14.25
CA ALA A 113 14.21 13.57 15.23
C ALA A 113 14.41 15.06 14.87
N PRO A 114 14.82 15.92 15.83
CA PRO A 114 15.19 17.31 15.52
C PRO A 114 16.16 17.40 14.35
N GLY A 115 15.85 18.25 13.37
CA GLY A 115 16.65 18.46 12.15
C GLY A 115 16.57 17.34 11.11
N ALA A 116 15.91 16.21 11.41
CA ALA A 116 15.76 15.11 10.47
C ALA A 116 14.84 15.48 9.31
N SER A 117 15.12 14.91 8.13
CA SER A 117 14.34 15.13 6.92
C SER A 117 14.20 13.85 6.10
N HIS A 118 13.13 13.78 5.32
CA HIS A 118 12.95 12.80 4.27
C HIS A 118 12.52 13.49 2.99
N ARG A 119 13.10 13.07 1.87
CA ARG A 119 12.78 13.59 0.53
C ARG A 119 12.55 12.43 -0.43
N ASN A 120 11.51 12.53 -1.20
CA ASN A 120 11.21 11.64 -2.31
C ASN A 120 11.23 12.45 -3.62
N ASP A 121 12.40 12.50 -4.27
CA ASP A 121 12.59 13.28 -5.51
C ASP A 121 11.91 12.69 -6.73
N ARG A 122 11.58 11.39 -6.71
CA ARG A 122 10.98 10.70 -7.86
C ARG A 122 9.46 10.66 -7.79
N GLY A 123 8.90 10.92 -6.61
CA GLY A 123 7.50 10.66 -6.37
C GLY A 123 7.12 9.19 -6.62
N HIS A 124 5.84 8.89 -6.56
CA HIS A 124 5.26 7.59 -6.90
C HIS A 124 3.83 7.76 -7.38
N ALA A 125 3.28 6.76 -8.06
CA ALA A 125 1.91 6.84 -8.55
C ALA A 125 0.91 6.91 -7.39
N GLY A 126 -0.13 7.75 -7.53
CA GLY A 126 -1.25 7.83 -6.60
C GLY A 126 -1.35 9.15 -5.86
N GLU A 127 -1.95 9.07 -4.71
CA GLU A 127 -2.25 10.21 -3.84
C GLU A 127 -1.77 9.91 -2.42
N GLU A 128 -1.39 10.95 -1.71
CA GLU A 128 -0.92 10.83 -0.34
C GLU A 128 -1.60 11.85 0.56
N PHE A 129 -2.01 11.39 1.73
CA PHE A 129 -2.47 12.22 2.84
C PHE A 129 -1.40 12.22 3.93
N LEU A 130 -1.09 13.40 4.46
CA LEU A 130 -0.20 13.57 5.60
C LEU A 130 -0.91 14.42 6.67
N MET A 131 -0.76 14.02 7.93
CA MET A 131 -1.24 14.77 9.08
C MET A 131 -0.15 14.85 10.14
N VAL A 132 0.05 16.02 10.72
CA VAL A 132 0.96 16.24 11.85
C VAL A 132 0.25 15.81 13.14
N LEU A 133 0.73 14.75 13.76
CA LEU A 133 0.18 14.25 15.04
C LEU A 133 0.83 14.89 16.26
N ARG A 134 2.07 15.37 16.14
CA ARG A 134 2.81 16.07 17.19
C ARG A 134 3.95 16.87 16.58
N GLY A 135 4.20 18.07 17.14
CA GLY A 135 5.28 18.95 16.71
C GLY A 135 4.94 19.77 15.47
N ALA A 136 5.94 20.06 14.67
CA ALA A 136 5.77 20.81 13.42
C ALA A 136 6.78 20.32 12.38
N ILE A 137 6.43 20.50 11.10
CA ILE A 137 7.33 20.22 9.96
C ILE A 137 7.35 21.37 8.97
N LEU A 138 8.40 21.43 8.15
CA LEU A 138 8.39 22.08 6.86
C LEU A 138 8.03 21.03 5.81
N PHE A 139 7.05 21.33 4.99
CA PHE A 139 6.58 20.49 3.90
C PHE A 139 6.88 21.15 2.57
N ASP A 140 7.58 20.45 1.70
CA ASP A 140 7.91 20.87 0.35
C ASP A 140 7.13 20.01 -0.65
N LEU A 141 6.57 20.62 -1.68
CA LEU A 141 5.90 19.93 -2.76
C LEU A 141 6.32 20.54 -4.09
N ASP A 142 7.09 19.79 -4.88
CA ASP A 142 7.64 20.19 -6.17
C ASP A 142 8.36 21.56 -6.08
N ASP A 143 8.04 22.51 -6.95
CA ASP A 143 8.58 23.88 -6.96
C ASP A 143 7.75 24.88 -6.14
N ALA A 144 6.74 24.41 -5.38
CA ALA A 144 5.92 25.26 -4.53
C ALA A 144 6.72 25.82 -3.34
N PRO A 145 6.35 26.99 -2.80
CA PRO A 145 6.95 27.48 -1.55
C PRO A 145 6.77 26.46 -0.42
N SER A 146 7.81 26.33 0.41
CA SER A 146 7.77 25.47 1.58
C SER A 146 6.71 25.95 2.57
N GLU A 147 5.87 25.04 3.01
CA GLU A 147 4.80 25.32 3.96
C GLU A 147 5.13 24.76 5.35
N ARG A 148 4.87 25.53 6.39
CA ARG A 148 4.99 25.06 7.76
C ARG A 148 3.67 24.46 8.21
N LEU A 149 3.67 23.17 8.60
CA LEU A 149 2.52 22.47 9.16
C LEU A 149 2.76 22.22 10.64
N GLU A 150 1.75 22.51 11.46
CA GLU A 150 1.76 22.36 12.92
C GLU A 150 0.85 21.20 13.35
N GLU A 151 0.86 20.87 14.63
CA GLU A 151 0.05 19.80 15.19
C GLU A 151 -1.45 19.98 14.87
N GLY A 152 -2.06 18.97 14.26
CA GLY A 152 -3.43 18.96 13.77
C GLY A 152 -3.58 19.35 12.30
N ASP A 153 -2.58 20.00 11.69
CA ASP A 153 -2.62 20.32 10.26
C ASP A 153 -2.48 19.08 9.40
N SER A 154 -3.07 19.13 8.21
CA SER A 154 -2.98 18.06 7.23
C SER A 154 -2.84 18.60 5.81
N VAL A 155 -2.24 17.80 4.95
CA VAL A 155 -2.13 18.07 3.53
C VAL A 155 -2.47 16.82 2.73
N PHE A 156 -3.12 17.01 1.59
CA PHE A 156 -3.42 15.98 0.60
C PHE A 156 -2.82 16.40 -0.75
N TYR A 157 -2.06 15.51 -1.39
CA TYR A 157 -1.34 15.85 -2.61
C TYR A 157 -1.16 14.64 -3.55
N PRO A 158 -0.99 14.91 -4.87
CA PRO A 158 -0.58 13.88 -5.82
C PRO A 158 0.86 13.42 -5.50
N SER A 159 1.02 12.17 -5.10
CA SER A 159 2.32 11.62 -4.72
C SER A 159 3.30 11.43 -5.89
N ALA A 160 2.85 11.66 -7.13
CA ALA A 160 3.73 11.70 -8.31
C ALA A 160 4.66 12.92 -8.34
N LEU A 161 4.35 13.97 -7.57
CA LEU A 161 5.20 15.14 -7.42
C LEU A 161 6.35 14.86 -6.43
N SER A 162 7.49 15.51 -6.62
CA SER A 162 8.56 15.50 -5.63
C SER A 162 8.04 16.10 -4.32
N HIS A 163 8.30 15.45 -3.20
CA HIS A 163 7.84 15.91 -1.90
C HIS A 163 8.87 15.65 -0.82
N ALA A 164 8.89 16.53 0.17
CA ALA A 164 9.78 16.38 1.32
C ALA A 164 9.11 16.91 2.59
N TYR A 165 9.58 16.41 3.72
CA TYR A 165 9.25 16.95 5.04
C TYR A 165 10.49 16.96 5.93
N GLN A 166 10.64 18.03 6.67
CA GLN A 166 11.75 18.26 7.60
C GLN A 166 11.20 18.68 8.96
N ASN A 167 11.77 18.17 10.02
CA ASN A 167 11.51 18.67 11.37
C ASN A 167 12.44 19.85 11.66
N PRO A 168 11.96 21.10 11.66
CA PRO A 168 12.78 22.28 11.95
C PRO A 168 12.92 22.54 13.46
N GLY A 169 12.22 21.79 14.30
CA GLY A 169 12.13 22.02 15.75
C GLY A 169 13.24 21.34 16.54
N GLU A 170 13.18 21.56 17.86
CA GLU A 170 14.09 20.96 18.83
C GLU A 170 13.52 19.70 19.49
N VAL A 171 12.26 19.37 19.21
CA VAL A 171 11.59 18.17 19.70
C VAL A 171 11.18 17.28 18.54
N GLU A 172 10.93 16.01 18.84
CA GLU A 172 10.48 15.03 17.86
C GLU A 172 9.16 15.44 17.20
N ALA A 173 9.08 15.35 15.88
CA ALA A 173 7.82 15.47 15.14
C ALA A 173 7.26 14.09 14.79
N VAL A 174 5.95 13.91 14.88
CA VAL A 174 5.25 12.66 14.57
C VAL A 174 4.20 12.93 13.53
N LEU A 175 4.23 12.17 12.45
CA LEU A 175 3.31 12.27 11.32
C LEU A 175 2.56 10.96 11.12
N LEU A 176 1.36 11.07 10.59
CA LEU A 176 0.65 9.99 9.93
C LEU A 176 0.66 10.26 8.42
N THR A 177 1.17 9.33 7.62
CA THR A 177 1.03 9.36 6.17
C THR A 177 0.16 8.20 5.71
N ILE A 178 -0.62 8.41 4.65
CA ILE A 178 -1.47 7.39 4.03
C ILE A 178 -1.32 7.49 2.52
N SER A 179 -0.73 6.48 1.89
CA SER A 179 -0.56 6.40 0.44
C SER A 179 -1.62 5.50 -0.20
N VAL A 180 -2.17 5.91 -1.35
CA VAL A 180 -3.16 5.15 -2.14
C VAL A 180 -2.88 5.35 -3.64
N PRO A 181 -2.72 4.32 -4.45
CA PRO A 181 -2.55 2.92 -4.08
C PRO A 181 -1.25 2.68 -3.32
N ASN A 182 -1.17 1.51 -2.69
CA ASN A 182 0.07 1.09 -2.05
C ASN A 182 1.24 1.09 -3.04
N THR A 183 2.24 1.91 -2.77
CA THR A 183 3.44 2.07 -3.60
C THR A 183 4.68 1.42 -3.00
N TRP A 184 4.58 0.91 -1.76
CA TRP A 184 5.68 0.29 -1.03
C TRP A 184 5.96 -1.16 -1.42
N SER A 185 5.14 -1.76 -2.30
CA SER A 185 5.30 -3.15 -2.77
C SER A 185 6.43 -3.36 -3.78
N HIS A 186 7.24 -2.34 -4.06
CA HIS A 186 8.32 -2.39 -5.06
C HIS A 186 9.73 -2.21 -4.46
N PHE A 187 9.88 -2.38 -3.14
CA PHE A 187 11.19 -2.35 -2.48
C PHE A 187 11.55 -3.71 -1.90
#